data_6074e01fbbc3390cf174d619940e85d0
#
_entry.id   6074e01fbbc3390cf174d619940e85d0
#
_cell.length_a   1.000
_cell.length_b   1.000
_cell.length_c   1.000
_cell.angle_alpha   90.00
_cell.angle_beta   90.00
_cell.angle_gamma   90.00
#
_symmetry.space_group_name_H-M   'P 1'
#
loop_
_entity.id
_entity.type
_entity.pdbx_description
1 polymer ?
#
loop_
_entity_poly.entity_id
_entity_poly.type
_entity_poly.pdbx_seq_one_letter_code
_entity_poly.pdbx_strand_id
1 'polypeptide(L)'
;EELISKYEKPLSLYVFSSNKNFSEKIICKYSFGGGAINDTIIQVGNPNLPFGGVGHSGIGKYHGKTSFDQLSHKKAIVKKGNWLDIKIRYAPYKGKLEYVKKFFKLFG
;
A
#
# COMPACT_ATOMS: atom_id res chain seq x y z
N GLU A 1 16.43 7.09 19.94
CA GLU A 1 16.27 6.03 18.93
C GLU A 1 16.08 4.66 19.59
N GLU A 2 16.87 4.32 20.60
CA GLU A 2 16.85 3.04 21.31
C GLU A 2 15.48 2.72 21.95
N LEU A 3 14.84 3.72 22.54
CA LEU A 3 13.50 3.62 23.12
C LEU A 3 12.43 3.22 22.09
N ILE A 4 12.43 3.84 20.91
CA ILE A 4 11.42 3.55 19.87
C ILE A 4 11.59 2.13 19.34
N SER A 5 12.84 1.65 19.22
CA SER A 5 13.13 0.30 18.74
C SER A 5 12.77 -0.81 19.76
N LYS A 6 12.67 -0.44 21.03
CA LYS A 6 12.38 -1.37 22.14
C LYS A 6 10.88 -1.74 22.24
N TYR A 7 10.01 -0.85 21.76
CA TYR A 7 8.57 -1.02 21.87
C TYR A 7 7.94 -1.40 20.55
N GLU A 8 6.72 -1.91 20.62
CA GLU A 8 5.86 -2.20 19.46
C GLU A 8 5.60 -0.94 18.63
N LYS A 9 5.25 -1.15 17.36
CA LYS A 9 4.97 -0.06 16.42
C LYS A 9 3.83 0.82 16.92
N PRO A 10 4.07 2.12 17.19
CA PRO A 10 3.06 2.98 17.79
C PRO A 10 1.96 3.37 16.79
N LEU A 11 0.80 3.71 17.32
CA LEU A 11 -0.28 4.30 16.53
C LEU A 11 0.11 5.66 15.97
N SER A 12 0.79 6.48 16.76
CA SER A 12 1.22 7.81 16.35
C SER A 12 2.65 8.10 16.76
N LEU A 13 3.36 8.84 15.90
CA LEU A 13 4.70 9.36 16.15
C LEU A 13 4.73 10.86 15.84
N TYR A 14 5.19 11.65 16.80
CA TYR A 14 5.34 13.09 16.67
C TYR A 14 6.80 13.49 16.79
N VAL A 15 7.30 14.28 15.84
CA VAL A 15 8.69 14.73 15.81
C VAL A 15 8.75 16.25 15.90
N PHE A 16 9.38 16.76 16.95
CA PHE A 16 9.58 18.19 17.13
C PHE A 16 11.04 18.54 16.85
N SER A 17 11.30 19.20 15.73
CA SER A 17 12.64 19.62 15.34
C SER A 17 12.60 20.69 14.26
N SER A 18 13.53 21.66 14.34
CA SER A 18 13.83 22.59 13.25
C SER A 18 14.73 21.99 12.16
N ASN A 19 15.38 20.85 12.45
CA ASN A 19 16.23 20.15 11.50
C ASN A 19 15.39 19.20 10.63
N LYS A 20 15.14 19.60 9.38
CA LYS A 20 14.37 18.81 8.41
C LYS A 20 14.94 17.41 8.16
N ASN A 21 16.27 17.33 7.98
CA ASN A 21 16.93 16.04 7.72
C ASN A 21 16.76 15.07 8.89
N PHE A 22 16.80 15.57 10.11
CA PHE A 22 16.54 14.76 11.30
C PHE A 22 15.11 14.24 11.31
N SER A 23 14.12 15.11 11.07
CA SER A 23 12.70 14.72 11.04
C SER A 23 12.41 13.67 9.97
N GLU A 24 12.92 13.87 8.75
CA GLU A 24 12.78 12.93 7.65
C GLU A 24 13.44 11.59 7.96
N LYS A 25 14.65 11.61 8.52
CA LYS A 25 15.35 10.39 8.94
C LYS A 25 14.52 9.56 9.94
N ILE A 26 13.90 10.21 10.93
CA ILE A 26 13.08 9.53 11.93
C ILE A 26 11.82 8.93 11.29
N ILE A 27 11.11 9.69 10.46
CA ILE A 27 9.89 9.22 9.79
C ILE A 27 10.17 8.05 8.85
N CYS A 28 11.26 8.08 8.10
CA CYS A 28 11.62 7.00 7.19
C CYS A 28 12.16 5.75 7.92
N LYS A 29 12.81 5.93 9.07
CA LYS A 29 13.42 4.83 9.83
C LYS A 29 12.41 3.98 10.58
N TYR A 30 11.38 4.59 11.14
CA TYR A 30 10.43 3.90 12.02
C TYR A 30 9.07 3.69 11.37
N SER A 31 8.47 2.53 11.63
CA SER A 31 7.12 2.20 11.20
C SER A 31 6.10 2.58 12.29
N PHE A 32 5.08 3.34 11.93
CA PHE A 32 4.00 3.79 12.80
C PHE A 32 2.71 4.03 12.02
N GLY A 33 1.59 4.18 12.68
CA GLY A 33 0.29 4.34 12.02
C GLY A 33 0.15 5.68 11.30
N GLY A 34 0.44 6.78 11.97
CA GLY A 34 0.43 8.13 11.43
C GLY A 34 1.16 9.10 12.34
N GLY A 35 1.31 10.37 11.96
CA GLY A 35 2.02 11.32 12.80
C GLY A 35 2.07 12.73 12.23
N ALA A 36 2.82 13.61 12.90
CA ALA A 36 3.06 14.96 12.47
C ALA A 36 4.49 15.41 12.80
N ILE A 37 4.98 16.40 12.07
CA ILE A 37 6.23 17.12 12.36
C ILE A 37 5.86 18.48 12.90
N ASN A 38 6.41 18.84 14.07
CA ASN A 38 6.19 20.09 14.78
C ASN A 38 4.72 20.37 15.15
N ASP A 39 3.91 19.31 15.24
CA ASP A 39 2.52 19.36 15.67
C ASP A 39 2.09 18.03 16.29
N THR A 40 0.88 18.01 16.89
CA THR A 40 0.27 16.80 17.43
C THR A 40 -1.17 16.69 16.95
N ILE A 41 -1.66 15.46 16.77
CA ILE A 41 -3.09 15.14 16.52
C ILE A 41 -3.66 15.69 15.20
N ILE A 42 -3.08 16.71 14.61
CA ILE A 42 -3.62 17.41 13.43
C ILE A 42 -3.91 16.47 12.23
N GLN A 43 -3.13 15.39 12.09
CA GLN A 43 -3.36 14.38 11.05
C GLN A 43 -4.70 13.65 11.23
N VAL A 44 -5.22 13.56 12.46
CA VAL A 44 -6.50 12.89 12.75
C VAL A 44 -7.68 13.76 12.33
N GLY A 45 -7.52 15.08 12.42
CA GLY A 45 -8.55 16.06 12.02
C GLY A 45 -8.72 16.21 10.50
N ASN A 46 -7.78 15.68 9.69
CA ASN A 46 -7.85 15.79 8.25
C ASN A 46 -8.58 14.59 7.64
N PRO A 47 -9.81 14.76 7.10
CA PRO A 47 -10.60 13.66 6.55
C PRO A 47 -9.99 13.02 5.29
N ASN A 48 -9.00 13.65 4.66
CA ASN A 48 -8.31 13.13 3.49
C ASN A 48 -7.10 12.27 3.83
N LEU A 49 -6.65 12.29 5.08
CA LEU A 49 -5.54 11.46 5.53
C LEU A 49 -6.06 10.16 6.17
N PRO A 50 -5.49 9.00 5.82
CA PRO A 50 -5.88 7.75 6.44
C PRO A 50 -5.43 7.72 7.90
N PHE A 51 -6.32 7.30 8.80
CA PHE A 51 -6.03 7.09 10.20
C PHE A 51 -6.13 5.61 10.56
N GLY A 52 -5.12 5.07 11.20
CA GLY A 52 -5.07 3.69 11.65
C GLY A 52 -3.65 3.25 12.01
N GLY A 53 -3.56 2.20 12.83
CA GLY A 53 -2.30 1.66 13.30
C GLY A 53 -1.60 0.74 12.30
N VAL A 54 -0.51 0.11 12.77
CA VAL A 54 0.26 -0.88 12.05
C VAL A 54 0.74 -1.98 13.00
N GLY A 55 0.52 -3.24 12.67
CA GLY A 55 0.83 -4.38 13.54
C GLY A 55 0.00 -4.33 14.83
N HIS A 56 0.63 -4.31 15.99
CA HIS A 56 -0.06 -4.30 17.28
C HIS A 56 -0.85 -3.01 17.57
N SER A 57 -0.51 -1.89 16.92
CA SER A 57 -1.26 -0.64 17.12
C SER A 57 -2.55 -0.54 16.31
N GLY A 58 -2.83 -1.49 15.41
CA GLY A 58 -4.09 -1.54 14.68
C GLY A 58 -4.02 -2.29 13.35
N ILE A 59 -5.17 -2.65 12.82
CA ILE A 59 -5.36 -3.31 11.53
C ILE A 59 -6.30 -2.46 10.69
N GLY A 60 -5.86 -2.15 9.46
CA GLY A 60 -6.62 -1.32 8.54
C GLY A 60 -6.52 0.18 8.85
N LYS A 61 -7.15 0.96 8.01
CA LYS A 61 -7.19 2.43 8.11
C LYS A 61 -8.56 2.95 7.70
N TYR A 62 -8.97 4.09 8.23
CA TYR A 62 -10.23 4.73 7.86
C TYR A 62 -10.01 6.23 7.61
N HIS A 63 -11.00 6.96 7.33
CA HIS A 63 -11.20 8.32 6.86
C HIS A 63 -11.39 8.44 5.34
N GLY A 64 -12.38 9.21 4.95
CA GLY A 64 -12.69 9.61 3.57
C GLY A 64 -12.66 8.44 2.58
N LYS A 65 -11.91 8.61 1.51
CA LYS A 65 -11.75 7.60 0.46
C LYS A 65 -11.18 6.27 0.99
N THR A 66 -10.33 6.31 2.00
CA THR A 66 -9.75 5.10 2.59
C THR A 66 -10.83 4.23 3.23
N SER A 67 -11.79 4.82 3.94
CA SER A 67 -12.94 4.07 4.48
C SER A 67 -13.76 3.42 3.37
N PHE A 68 -14.05 4.16 2.31
CA PHE A 68 -14.76 3.62 1.15
C PHE A 68 -14.00 2.44 0.53
N ASP A 69 -12.70 2.59 0.29
CA ASP A 69 -11.87 1.54 -0.31
C ASP A 69 -11.77 0.29 0.58
N GLN A 70 -11.71 0.45 1.91
CA GLN A 70 -11.65 -0.65 2.88
C GLN A 70 -12.96 -1.43 2.99
N LEU A 71 -14.08 -0.73 2.88
CA LEU A 71 -15.42 -1.33 2.98
C LEU A 71 -15.99 -1.76 1.63
N SER A 72 -15.24 -1.56 0.53
CA SER A 72 -15.67 -1.87 -0.83
C SER A 72 -14.91 -3.05 -1.41
N HIS A 73 -15.62 -3.92 -2.14
CA HIS A 73 -14.99 -4.97 -2.91
C HIS A 73 -14.60 -4.46 -4.30
N LYS A 74 -13.29 -4.46 -4.60
CA LYS A 74 -12.77 -4.10 -5.92
C LYS A 74 -12.85 -5.30 -6.86
N LYS A 75 -13.73 -5.25 -7.86
CA LYS A 75 -13.89 -6.28 -8.87
C LYS A 75 -13.09 -5.95 -10.13
N ALA A 76 -12.12 -6.78 -10.46
CA ALA A 76 -11.40 -6.69 -11.72
C ALA A 76 -12.21 -7.33 -12.85
N ILE A 77 -12.50 -6.56 -13.93
CA ILE A 77 -13.22 -7.05 -15.10
C ILE A 77 -12.41 -6.72 -16.35
N VAL A 78 -12.10 -7.75 -17.14
CA VAL A 78 -11.46 -7.60 -18.45
C VAL A 78 -12.53 -7.81 -19.52
N LYS A 79 -12.77 -6.79 -20.32
CA LYS A 79 -13.66 -6.86 -21.49
C LYS A 79 -12.80 -7.08 -22.75
N LYS A 80 -12.86 -8.27 -23.30
CA LYS A 80 -12.20 -8.62 -24.58
C LYS A 80 -13.20 -8.41 -25.73
N GLY A 81 -12.74 -7.86 -26.86
CA GLY A 81 -13.52 -7.83 -28.10
C GLY A 81 -13.64 -9.25 -28.71
N ASN A 82 -14.73 -9.50 -29.39
CA ASN A 82 -15.02 -10.81 -30.04
C ASN A 82 -14.29 -11.01 -31.37
N TRP A 83 -13.72 -9.95 -31.93
CA TRP A 83 -13.06 -9.96 -33.24
C TRP A 83 -11.67 -10.64 -33.23
N LEU A 84 -10.99 -10.70 -32.08
CA LEU A 84 -9.69 -11.33 -31.94
C LEU A 84 -9.77 -12.54 -30.99
N ASP A 85 -9.54 -13.72 -31.55
CA ASP A 85 -9.42 -14.94 -30.77
C ASP A 85 -8.05 -15.59 -30.92
N ILE A 86 -7.32 -15.68 -29.81
CA ILE A 86 -5.95 -16.16 -29.79
C ILE A 86 -5.96 -17.68 -29.59
N LYS A 87 -5.86 -18.43 -30.67
CA LYS A 87 -5.95 -19.89 -30.66
C LYS A 87 -4.95 -20.62 -29.75
N ILE A 88 -3.84 -19.97 -29.35
CA ILE A 88 -2.87 -20.55 -28.40
C ILE A 88 -3.47 -20.84 -27.02
N ARG A 89 -4.58 -20.18 -26.69
CA ARG A 89 -5.29 -20.32 -25.41
C ARG A 89 -6.11 -21.60 -25.28
N TYR A 90 -6.32 -22.34 -26.38
CA TYR A 90 -7.19 -23.51 -26.41
C TYR A 90 -6.38 -24.79 -26.64
N ALA A 91 -6.91 -25.92 -26.19
CA ALA A 91 -6.35 -27.24 -26.48
C ALA A 91 -6.38 -27.53 -28.01
N PRO A 92 -5.47 -28.37 -28.49
CA PRO A 92 -4.38 -29.04 -27.80
C PRO A 92 -3.20 -28.10 -27.51
N TYR A 93 -2.53 -28.31 -26.37
CA TYR A 93 -1.43 -27.45 -25.92
C TYR A 93 -0.06 -27.91 -26.35
N LYS A 94 0.03 -29.08 -27.00
CA LYS A 94 1.29 -29.68 -27.48
C LYS A 94 2.03 -28.70 -28.42
N GLY A 95 3.28 -28.41 -28.11
CA GLY A 95 4.11 -27.47 -28.85
C GLY A 95 3.86 -25.97 -28.60
N LYS A 96 2.83 -25.59 -27.79
CA LYS A 96 2.51 -24.19 -27.53
C LYS A 96 3.24 -23.59 -26.31
N LEU A 97 3.83 -24.40 -25.46
CA LEU A 97 4.48 -23.98 -24.22
C LEU A 97 5.59 -22.95 -24.44
N GLU A 98 6.42 -23.16 -25.47
CA GLU A 98 7.52 -22.24 -25.76
C GLU A 98 7.04 -20.86 -26.23
N TYR A 99 5.94 -20.80 -26.99
CA TYR A 99 5.32 -19.51 -27.35
C TYR A 99 4.76 -18.76 -26.13
N VAL A 100 4.14 -19.49 -25.21
CA VAL A 100 3.62 -18.92 -23.96
C VAL A 100 4.76 -18.42 -23.07
N LYS A 101 5.84 -19.18 -22.91
CA LYS A 101 7.03 -18.75 -22.17
C LYS A 101 7.66 -17.49 -22.76
N LYS A 102 7.79 -17.41 -24.10
CA LYS A 102 8.31 -16.21 -24.79
C LYS A 102 7.43 -15.00 -24.54
N PHE A 103 6.11 -15.17 -24.59
CA PHE A 103 5.16 -14.10 -24.30
C PHE A 103 5.33 -13.54 -22.88
N PHE A 104 5.37 -14.41 -21.86
CA PHE A 104 5.58 -13.96 -20.47
C PHE A 104 6.95 -13.33 -20.24
N LYS A 105 7.99 -13.74 -20.99
CA LYS A 105 9.31 -13.10 -20.92
C LYS A 105 9.34 -11.67 -21.50
N LEU A 106 8.41 -11.35 -22.39
CA LEU A 106 8.33 -10.05 -23.05
C LEU A 106 7.49 -9.03 -22.26
N PHE A 107 6.52 -9.51 -21.47
CA PHE A 107 5.52 -8.67 -20.78
C PHE A 107 5.53 -8.82 -19.24
N GLY A 108 6.34 -9.65 -18.66
CA GLY A 108 6.59 -9.81 -17.24
C GLY A 108 7.98 -9.35 -16.88
#